data_33d87cae16e10966a4e222e08029be37
#
_entry.id   33d87cae16e10966a4e222e08029be37
#
_cell.length_a   1.000
_cell.length_b   1.000
_cell.length_c   1.000
_cell.angle_alpha   90.00
_cell.angle_beta   90.00
_cell.angle_gamma   90.00
#
_symmetry.space_group_name_H-M   'P 1'
#
loop_
_entity.id
_entity.type
_entity.pdbx_description
1 polymer ?
#
loop_
_entity_poly.entity_id
_entity_poly.type
_entity_poly.pdbx_seq_one_letter_code
_entity_poly.pdbx_strand_id
1 'polypeptide(L)'
;ALEAAKEADPKEACGLLLLVKGKKKYWPCKNIAKYPEQMFQICPIDYARAEERGEILAIVHSHPVSAPEPSEADKVAASKGKVPWYIVNPRMEKWSTYNPSGVYISPLLSRQWVWAVQDCWTLARDWYKQEGLELRDWDRPDDPEQFINAPMFDGAYEATGFRLLRDEKLMKGDLLLMSIGSPGLNHCAVYLGDGNVLHHLQNRLSCRDCYGDWLQSSTGKKLRHENSKAIWGTG
;
A
#
# COMPACT_ATOMS: atom_id res chain seq x y z
N ALA A 1 -0.66 9.94 24.58
CA ALA A 1 -0.76 9.92 23.10
C ALA A 1 -0.88 11.35 22.55
N LEU A 2 -1.82 12.16 23.03
CA LEU A 2 -1.99 13.54 22.51
C LEU A 2 -0.70 14.36 22.62
N GLU A 3 -0.01 14.35 23.77
CA GLU A 3 1.24 15.09 23.92
C GLU A 3 2.32 14.57 22.95
N ALA A 4 2.47 13.25 22.80
CA ALA A 4 3.39 12.68 21.82
C ALA A 4 3.05 13.10 20.38
N ALA A 5 1.75 13.24 20.06
CA ALA A 5 1.30 13.71 18.75
C ALA A 5 1.64 15.20 18.54
N LYS A 6 1.52 16.03 19.58
CA LYS A 6 1.92 17.46 19.53
C LYS A 6 3.42 17.62 19.36
N GLU A 7 4.22 16.81 20.05
CA GLU A 7 5.68 16.82 19.94
C GLU A 7 6.18 16.37 18.56
N ALA A 8 5.46 15.45 17.92
CA ALA A 8 5.83 14.94 16.60
C ALA A 8 5.43 15.86 15.44
N ASP A 9 4.43 16.74 15.62
CA ASP A 9 3.89 17.62 14.56
C ASP A 9 5.04 18.37 13.83
N PRO A 10 5.15 18.36 12.49
CA PRO A 10 4.15 17.93 11.50
C PRO A 10 4.16 16.43 11.12
N LYS A 11 4.99 15.61 11.76
CA LYS A 11 5.07 14.17 11.50
C LYS A 11 3.95 13.44 12.22
N GLU A 12 3.52 12.32 11.66
CA GLU A 12 2.61 11.43 12.35
C GLU A 12 3.31 10.74 13.53
N ALA A 13 2.78 10.90 14.73
CA ALA A 13 3.13 10.07 15.87
C ALA A 13 2.46 8.71 15.76
N CYS A 14 3.09 7.67 16.26
CA CYS A 14 2.49 6.35 16.40
C CYS A 14 2.84 5.68 17.72
N GLY A 15 2.04 4.73 18.12
CA GLY A 15 2.25 3.96 19.34
C GLY A 15 1.13 2.94 19.57
N LEU A 16 1.15 2.33 20.73
CA LEU A 16 0.28 1.25 21.12
C LEU A 16 -0.45 1.58 22.43
N LEU A 17 -1.70 1.17 22.53
CA LEU A 17 -2.41 1.15 23.81
C LEU A 17 -2.27 -0.24 24.41
N LEU A 18 -1.63 -0.35 25.57
CA LEU A 18 -1.35 -1.60 26.24
C LEU A 18 -2.22 -1.77 27.49
N LEU A 19 -2.57 -3.02 27.79
CA LEU A 19 -3.04 -3.43 29.11
C LEU A 19 -1.86 -3.97 29.93
N VAL A 20 -1.41 -3.21 30.91
CA VAL A 20 -0.29 -3.59 31.79
C VAL A 20 -0.77 -3.65 33.21
N LYS A 21 -0.75 -4.84 33.83
CA LYS A 21 -1.23 -5.07 35.24
C LYS A 21 -2.62 -4.45 35.47
N GLY A 22 -3.55 -4.68 34.55
CA GLY A 22 -4.93 -4.20 34.64
C GLY A 22 -5.12 -2.69 34.34
N LYS A 23 -4.08 -1.97 33.96
CA LYS A 23 -4.15 -0.53 33.61
C LYS A 23 -3.83 -0.29 32.17
N LYS A 24 -4.63 0.56 31.50
CA LYS A 24 -4.35 1.01 30.14
C LYS A 24 -3.19 2.01 30.15
N LYS A 25 -2.19 1.78 29.31
CA LYS A 25 -1.02 2.66 29.15
C LYS A 25 -0.74 2.90 27.67
N TYR A 26 -0.48 4.14 27.31
CA TYR A 26 0.07 4.45 25.99
C TYR A 26 1.57 4.14 25.97
N TRP A 27 1.99 3.45 24.93
CA TRP A 27 3.38 3.10 24.65
C TRP A 27 3.78 3.79 23.34
N PRO A 28 4.56 4.88 23.41
CA PRO A 28 5.02 5.56 22.21
C PRO A 28 5.99 4.67 21.44
N CYS A 29 5.85 4.64 20.12
CA CYS A 29 6.73 3.96 19.21
C CYS A 29 7.36 4.95 18.25
N LYS A 30 8.58 4.65 17.78
CA LYS A 30 9.21 5.43 16.74
C LYS A 30 8.47 5.21 15.41
N ASN A 31 8.12 6.30 14.73
CA ASN A 31 7.70 6.27 13.34
C ASN A 31 8.95 6.17 12.45
N ILE A 32 9.10 5.04 11.76
CA ILE A 32 10.24 4.78 10.85
C ILE A 32 9.86 4.94 9.37
N ALA A 33 8.67 5.44 9.08
CA ALA A 33 8.24 5.69 7.71
C ALA A 33 9.18 6.68 7.00
N LYS A 34 9.42 6.47 5.71
CA LYS A 34 10.24 7.36 4.88
C LYS A 34 9.64 8.78 4.77
N TYR A 35 8.31 8.86 4.74
CA TYR A 35 7.54 10.10 4.64
C TYR A 35 6.66 10.28 5.89
N PRO A 36 7.26 10.57 7.04
CA PRO A 36 6.56 10.53 8.32
C PRO A 36 5.49 11.61 8.49
N GLU A 37 5.44 12.61 7.60
CA GLU A 37 4.40 13.64 7.56
C GLU A 37 3.10 13.17 6.86
N GLN A 38 3.15 12.03 6.16
CA GLN A 38 2.07 11.51 5.34
C GLN A 38 1.63 10.10 5.74
N MET A 39 2.45 9.39 6.52
CA MET A 39 2.21 8.02 6.92
C MET A 39 3.00 7.66 8.17
N PHE A 40 2.62 6.56 8.80
CA PHE A 40 3.43 5.97 9.85
C PHE A 40 3.77 4.52 9.56
N GLN A 41 4.91 4.12 10.11
CA GLN A 41 5.34 2.73 10.21
C GLN A 41 5.93 2.53 11.62
N ILE A 42 5.31 1.68 12.41
CA ILE A 42 5.80 1.39 13.76
C ILE A 42 7.12 0.64 13.68
N CYS A 43 8.12 1.10 14.43
CA CYS A 43 9.39 0.40 14.58
C CYS A 43 9.14 -1.02 15.12
N PRO A 44 9.57 -2.09 14.40
CA PRO A 44 9.34 -3.48 14.83
C PRO A 44 9.92 -3.80 16.21
N ILE A 45 11.04 -3.17 16.56
CA ILE A 45 11.68 -3.35 17.88
C ILE A 45 10.81 -2.77 18.98
N ASP A 46 10.19 -1.60 18.76
CA ASP A 46 9.31 -0.98 19.74
C ASP A 46 8.00 -1.76 19.88
N TYR A 47 7.51 -2.33 18.77
CA TYR A 47 6.35 -3.21 18.77
C TYR A 47 6.60 -4.47 19.60
N ALA A 48 7.70 -5.19 19.35
CA ALA A 48 8.08 -6.39 20.09
C ALA A 48 8.26 -6.11 21.60
N ARG A 49 8.92 -5.00 21.93
CA ARG A 49 9.05 -4.57 23.34
C ARG A 49 7.73 -4.27 24.01
N ALA A 50 6.76 -3.76 23.26
CA ALA A 50 5.41 -3.51 23.78
C ALA A 50 4.68 -4.83 24.07
N GLU A 51 4.78 -5.84 23.19
CA GLU A 51 4.20 -7.17 23.39
C GLU A 51 4.76 -7.85 24.65
N GLU A 52 6.05 -7.69 24.95
CA GLU A 52 6.66 -8.18 26.19
C GLU A 52 6.13 -7.49 27.44
N ARG A 53 5.58 -6.28 27.34
CA ARG A 53 5.11 -5.46 28.47
C ARG A 53 3.65 -5.68 28.82
N GLY A 54 2.82 -6.03 27.85
CA GLY A 54 1.40 -6.23 28.08
C GLY A 54 0.63 -6.54 26.81
N GLU A 55 -0.66 -6.78 26.96
CA GLU A 55 -1.57 -7.03 25.86
C GLU A 55 -1.78 -5.75 25.03
N ILE A 56 -1.64 -5.85 23.73
CA ILE A 56 -1.91 -4.74 22.79
C ILE A 56 -3.42 -4.63 22.60
N LEU A 57 -4.00 -3.54 23.08
CA LEU A 57 -5.43 -3.24 22.95
C LEU A 57 -5.78 -2.44 21.70
N ALA A 58 -4.87 -1.60 21.22
CA ALA A 58 -5.11 -0.74 20.05
C ALA A 58 -3.81 -0.22 19.46
N ILE A 59 -3.85 0.15 18.17
CA ILE A 59 -2.86 1.02 17.54
C ILE A 59 -3.34 2.47 17.68
N VAL A 60 -2.41 3.39 17.91
CA VAL A 60 -2.69 4.83 18.05
C VAL A 60 -1.76 5.57 17.12
N HIS A 61 -2.30 6.47 16.27
CA HIS A 61 -1.48 7.36 15.45
C HIS A 61 -2.12 8.74 15.31
N SER A 62 -1.40 9.68 14.72
CA SER A 62 -1.88 11.04 14.57
C SER A 62 -1.98 11.49 13.12
N HIS A 63 -2.96 12.34 12.84
CA HIS A 63 -3.13 13.10 11.59
C HIS A 63 -2.96 14.60 11.87
N PRO A 64 -1.72 15.14 11.85
CA PRO A 64 -1.49 16.55 12.21
C PRO A 64 -2.16 17.55 11.28
N VAL A 65 -2.25 17.22 9.98
CA VAL A 65 -2.69 18.16 8.93
C VAL A 65 -4.08 17.84 8.35
N SER A 66 -4.67 16.69 8.69
CA SER A 66 -5.99 16.28 8.22
C SER A 66 -6.92 15.96 9.38
N ALA A 67 -8.21 15.77 9.10
CA ALA A 67 -9.16 15.31 10.10
C ALA A 67 -8.74 13.94 10.67
N PRO A 68 -9.14 13.60 11.91
CA PRO A 68 -8.74 12.35 12.57
C PRO A 68 -9.48 11.11 12.04
N GLU A 69 -10.23 11.23 10.96
CA GLU A 69 -10.89 10.08 10.33
C GLU A 69 -9.85 9.15 9.68
N PRO A 70 -10.11 7.82 9.68
CA PRO A 70 -9.21 6.86 9.06
C PRO A 70 -9.13 7.10 7.55
N SER A 71 -7.92 7.25 7.04
CA SER A 71 -7.65 7.28 5.60
C SER A 71 -7.96 5.91 4.97
N GLU A 72 -8.02 5.84 3.65
CA GLU A 72 -8.17 4.56 2.95
C GLU A 72 -6.99 3.63 3.23
N ALA A 73 -5.79 4.17 3.38
CA ALA A 73 -4.60 3.41 3.75
C ALA A 73 -4.70 2.84 5.17
N ASP A 74 -5.21 3.63 6.12
CA ASP A 74 -5.44 3.16 7.50
C ASP A 74 -6.42 2.00 7.53
N LYS A 75 -7.52 2.09 6.78
CA LYS A 75 -8.52 1.01 6.69
C LYS A 75 -7.93 -0.27 6.13
N VAL A 76 -7.12 -0.17 5.06
CA VAL A 76 -6.42 -1.32 4.46
C VAL A 76 -5.42 -1.91 5.46
N ALA A 77 -4.60 -1.09 6.10
CA ALA A 77 -3.61 -1.55 7.07
C ALA A 77 -4.28 -2.16 8.31
N ALA A 78 -5.29 -1.49 8.87
CA ALA A 78 -6.04 -1.98 10.03
C ALA A 78 -6.75 -3.31 9.75
N SER A 79 -7.23 -3.53 8.51
CA SER A 79 -7.93 -4.76 8.13
C SER A 79 -7.04 -6.02 8.16
N LYS A 80 -5.71 -5.85 8.16
CA LYS A 80 -4.75 -6.96 8.36
C LYS A 80 -4.62 -7.39 9.82
N GLY A 81 -5.08 -6.55 10.76
CA GLY A 81 -5.07 -6.79 12.20
C GLY A 81 -6.47 -7.01 12.79
N LYS A 82 -6.54 -7.14 14.12
CA LYS A 82 -7.80 -7.36 14.84
C LYS A 82 -8.08 -6.29 15.90
N VAL A 83 -7.11 -5.43 16.17
CA VAL A 83 -7.23 -4.40 17.20
C VAL A 83 -7.77 -3.09 16.64
N PRO A 84 -8.54 -2.34 17.42
CA PRO A 84 -9.02 -1.01 17.01
C PRO A 84 -7.85 -0.04 16.81
N TRP A 85 -8.10 0.97 15.99
CA TRP A 85 -7.19 2.08 15.76
C TRP A 85 -7.78 3.37 16.32
N TYR A 86 -6.99 4.10 17.09
CA TYR A 86 -7.32 5.44 17.57
C TYR A 86 -6.50 6.46 16.79
N ILE A 87 -7.18 7.44 16.24
CA ILE A 87 -6.58 8.48 15.41
C ILE A 87 -6.79 9.81 16.11
N VAL A 88 -5.73 10.60 16.26
CA VAL A 88 -5.80 11.92 16.89
C VAL A 88 -5.30 13.01 15.95
N ASN A 89 -6.03 14.11 15.83
CA ASN A 89 -5.46 15.34 15.28
C ASN A 89 -4.97 16.21 16.46
N PRO A 90 -3.65 16.43 16.61
CA PRO A 90 -3.09 17.15 17.75
C PRO A 90 -3.41 18.65 17.74
N ARG A 91 -3.62 19.25 16.57
CA ARG A 91 -3.95 20.69 16.42
C ARG A 91 -5.41 20.98 16.77
N MET A 92 -6.29 20.04 16.44
CA MET A 92 -7.74 20.15 16.73
C MET A 92 -8.11 19.53 18.08
N GLU A 93 -7.22 18.74 18.67
CA GLU A 93 -7.44 17.89 19.87
C GLU A 93 -8.66 16.97 19.72
N LYS A 94 -8.93 16.52 18.49
CA LYS A 94 -10.03 15.61 18.15
C LYS A 94 -9.54 14.19 17.95
N TRP A 95 -10.43 13.25 18.27
CA TRP A 95 -10.16 11.82 18.17
C TRP A 95 -11.24 11.12 17.36
N SER A 96 -10.83 10.06 16.68
CA SER A 96 -11.73 9.05 16.15
C SER A 96 -11.26 7.65 16.48
N THR A 97 -12.14 6.68 16.27
CA THR A 97 -11.84 5.26 16.45
C THR A 97 -12.28 4.51 15.22
N TYR A 98 -11.41 3.66 14.70
CA TYR A 98 -11.72 2.73 13.63
C TYR A 98 -11.61 1.29 14.13
N ASN A 99 -12.68 0.51 13.98
CA ASN A 99 -12.72 -0.91 14.31
C ASN A 99 -12.68 -1.71 13.00
N PRO A 100 -11.60 -2.45 12.70
CA PRO A 100 -11.55 -3.27 11.49
C PRO A 100 -12.61 -4.39 11.56
N SER A 101 -13.41 -4.53 10.51
CA SER A 101 -14.50 -5.52 10.43
C SER A 101 -14.24 -6.63 9.41
N GLY A 102 -12.98 -6.87 9.05
CA GLY A 102 -12.55 -7.84 8.06
C GLY A 102 -11.66 -7.22 6.98
N VAL A 103 -11.43 -7.96 5.91
CA VAL A 103 -10.60 -7.48 4.79
C VAL A 103 -11.24 -6.26 4.13
N TYR A 104 -10.51 -5.16 4.07
CA TYR A 104 -10.92 -3.95 3.39
C TYR A 104 -10.09 -3.75 2.12
N ILE A 105 -10.77 -3.49 1.02
CA ILE A 105 -10.16 -3.14 -0.27
C ILE A 105 -10.67 -1.74 -0.63
N SER A 106 -9.76 -0.78 -0.74
CA SER A 106 -10.12 0.59 -1.14
C SER A 106 -10.65 0.63 -2.58
N PRO A 107 -11.43 1.64 -2.96
CA PRO A 107 -11.76 1.89 -4.36
C PRO A 107 -10.49 1.93 -5.22
N LEU A 108 -10.53 1.37 -6.44
CA LEU A 108 -9.33 1.27 -7.29
C LEU A 108 -8.82 2.63 -7.78
N LEU A 109 -9.68 3.63 -7.85
CA LEU A 109 -9.35 4.98 -8.30
C LEU A 109 -9.21 5.94 -7.13
N SER A 110 -8.37 6.95 -7.31
CA SER A 110 -8.14 8.02 -6.33
C SER A 110 -7.52 7.57 -5.00
N ARG A 111 -6.82 6.44 -4.98
CA ARG A 111 -6.04 6.02 -3.82
C ARG A 111 -4.87 6.96 -3.59
N GLN A 112 -4.64 7.35 -2.38
CA GLN A 112 -3.36 7.92 -1.96
C GLN A 112 -2.26 6.85 -2.05
N TRP A 113 -1.09 7.23 -2.56
CA TRP A 113 0.03 6.31 -2.64
C TRP A 113 0.66 6.12 -1.25
N VAL A 114 0.69 4.89 -0.78
CA VAL A 114 1.31 4.48 0.48
C VAL A 114 2.09 3.19 0.22
N TRP A 115 3.41 3.26 0.38
CA TRP A 115 4.31 2.13 0.13
C TRP A 115 3.88 0.87 0.88
N ALA A 116 3.90 -0.28 0.22
CA ALA A 116 3.50 -1.59 0.73
C ALA A 116 2.03 -1.73 1.21
N VAL A 117 1.25 -0.64 1.21
CA VAL A 117 -0.16 -0.63 1.62
C VAL A 117 -1.07 -0.32 0.42
N GLN A 118 -0.78 0.75 -0.32
CA GLN A 118 -1.53 1.20 -1.50
C GLN A 118 -0.56 1.69 -2.58
N ASP A 119 0.30 0.82 -3.06
CA ASP A 119 1.24 1.07 -4.16
C ASP A 119 0.74 0.50 -5.51
N CYS A 120 1.58 0.56 -6.53
CA CYS A 120 1.23 0.07 -7.87
C CYS A 120 0.92 -1.44 -7.88
N TRP A 121 1.68 -2.25 -7.13
CA TRP A 121 1.44 -3.69 -7.07
C TRP A 121 0.18 -4.03 -6.31
N THR A 122 -0.09 -3.36 -5.18
CA THR A 122 -1.34 -3.54 -4.42
C THR A 122 -2.55 -3.18 -5.27
N LEU A 123 -2.48 -2.09 -6.05
CA LEU A 123 -3.54 -1.71 -6.97
C LEU A 123 -3.79 -2.79 -8.03
N ALA A 124 -2.73 -3.32 -8.64
CA ALA A 124 -2.84 -4.39 -9.63
C ALA A 124 -3.48 -5.64 -9.01
N ARG A 125 -3.00 -6.10 -7.85
CA ARG A 125 -3.56 -7.25 -7.14
C ARG A 125 -5.04 -7.09 -6.83
N ASP A 126 -5.45 -5.92 -6.34
CA ASP A 126 -6.84 -5.65 -6.00
C ASP A 126 -7.73 -5.64 -7.24
N TRP A 127 -7.22 -5.14 -8.37
CA TRP A 127 -7.91 -5.21 -9.65
C TRP A 127 -8.08 -6.68 -10.09
N TYR A 128 -7.00 -7.47 -10.08
CA TYR A 128 -7.09 -8.89 -10.44
C TYR A 128 -8.04 -9.67 -9.53
N LYS A 129 -8.04 -9.36 -8.23
CA LYS A 129 -8.95 -9.98 -7.27
C LYS A 129 -10.42 -9.65 -7.59
N GLN A 130 -10.74 -8.42 -7.99
CA GLN A 130 -12.09 -8.05 -8.43
C GLN A 130 -12.50 -8.77 -9.73
N GLU A 131 -11.54 -9.07 -10.60
CA GLU A 131 -11.75 -9.84 -11.82
C GLU A 131 -11.72 -11.38 -11.58
N GLY A 132 -11.59 -11.83 -10.33
CA GLY A 132 -11.64 -13.26 -9.97
C GLY A 132 -10.28 -13.96 -9.96
N LEU A 133 -9.16 -13.24 -10.01
CA LEU A 133 -7.81 -13.79 -9.96
C LEU A 133 -7.08 -13.31 -8.70
N GLU A 134 -6.81 -14.21 -7.77
CA GLU A 134 -6.06 -13.89 -6.57
C GLU A 134 -4.55 -14.07 -6.81
N LEU A 135 -3.79 -12.98 -6.68
CA LEU A 135 -2.34 -12.96 -6.83
C LEU A 135 -1.64 -12.89 -5.47
N ARG A 136 -0.50 -13.59 -5.40
CA ARG A 136 0.37 -13.52 -4.23
C ARG A 136 0.89 -12.10 -4.01
N ASP A 137 0.98 -11.69 -2.74
CA ASP A 137 1.73 -10.49 -2.35
C ASP A 137 3.22 -10.79 -2.19
N TRP A 138 4.03 -9.76 -2.29
CA TRP A 138 5.46 -9.82 -2.09
C TRP A 138 5.85 -8.95 -0.91
N ASP A 139 6.81 -9.42 -0.12
CA ASP A 139 7.46 -8.60 0.87
C ASP A 139 8.25 -7.49 0.15
N ARG A 140 7.98 -6.26 0.55
CA ARG A 140 8.69 -5.10 0.03
C ARG A 140 9.71 -4.61 1.05
N PRO A 141 10.86 -4.07 0.60
CA PRO A 141 11.80 -3.45 1.51
C PRO A 141 11.13 -2.27 2.24
N ASP A 142 11.57 -1.98 3.45
CA ASP A 142 11.04 -0.87 4.25
C ASP A 142 11.23 0.49 3.54
N ASP A 143 12.32 0.65 2.81
CA ASP A 143 12.61 1.85 2.03
C ASP A 143 12.27 1.63 0.54
N PRO A 144 11.31 2.41 -0.03
CA PRO A 144 10.99 2.34 -1.45
C PRO A 144 12.16 2.65 -2.39
N GLU A 145 13.21 3.35 -1.95
CA GLU A 145 14.40 3.57 -2.76
C GLU A 145 15.21 2.30 -2.99
N GLN A 146 15.18 1.35 -2.08
CA GLN A 146 15.79 0.04 -2.28
C GLN A 146 15.09 -0.74 -3.40
N PHE A 147 13.79 -0.54 -3.56
CA PHE A 147 13.03 -1.13 -4.65
C PHE A 147 13.41 -0.54 -6.02
N ILE A 148 13.67 0.78 -6.08
CA ILE A 148 14.12 1.47 -7.31
C ILE A 148 15.51 0.96 -7.75
N ASN A 149 16.40 0.71 -6.78
CA ASN A 149 17.78 0.27 -7.04
C ASN A 149 17.90 -1.25 -7.27
N ALA A 150 16.96 -2.04 -6.76
CA ALA A 150 16.88 -3.48 -6.89
C ALA A 150 15.47 -3.92 -7.27
N PRO A 151 15.04 -3.71 -8.54
CA PRO A 151 13.67 -3.95 -8.98
C PRO A 151 13.24 -5.39 -8.75
N MET A 152 12.28 -5.60 -7.85
CA MET A 152 11.79 -6.93 -7.48
C MET A 152 10.92 -7.57 -8.56
N PHE A 153 10.47 -6.81 -9.56
CA PHE A 153 9.67 -7.34 -10.66
C PHE A 153 10.47 -8.18 -11.64
N ASP A 154 11.80 -8.02 -11.71
CA ASP A 154 12.61 -8.78 -12.65
C ASP A 154 12.81 -10.20 -12.16
N GLY A 155 12.17 -11.15 -12.84
CA GLY A 155 12.21 -12.58 -12.50
C GLY A 155 11.14 -13.06 -11.50
N ALA A 156 10.45 -12.17 -10.80
CA ALA A 156 9.44 -12.57 -9.81
C ALA A 156 8.05 -12.83 -10.41
N TYR A 157 7.76 -12.30 -11.60
CA TYR A 157 6.44 -12.43 -12.22
C TYR A 157 6.08 -13.87 -12.61
N GLU A 158 7.06 -14.71 -12.97
CA GLU A 158 6.83 -16.12 -13.32
C GLU A 158 6.26 -16.90 -12.13
N ALA A 159 6.74 -16.61 -10.92
CA ALA A 159 6.25 -17.25 -9.70
C ALA A 159 4.80 -16.87 -9.35
N THR A 160 4.21 -15.89 -10.05
CA THR A 160 2.80 -15.50 -9.91
C THR A 160 1.94 -15.91 -11.10
N GLY A 161 2.45 -16.78 -11.97
CA GLY A 161 1.70 -17.31 -13.12
C GLY A 161 1.68 -16.40 -14.35
N PHE A 162 2.53 -15.37 -14.39
CA PHE A 162 2.69 -14.53 -15.57
C PHE A 162 3.79 -15.05 -16.48
N ARG A 163 3.57 -14.93 -17.79
CA ARG A 163 4.55 -15.18 -18.84
C ARG A 163 4.83 -13.93 -19.65
N LEU A 164 6.03 -13.83 -20.19
CA LEU A 164 6.42 -12.74 -21.07
C LEU A 164 5.68 -12.83 -22.42
N LEU A 165 5.14 -11.70 -22.86
CA LEU A 165 4.66 -11.52 -24.25
C LEU A 165 5.83 -11.07 -25.14
N ARG A 166 5.96 -11.66 -26.32
CA ARG A 166 6.98 -11.25 -27.30
C ARG A 166 6.35 -10.29 -28.32
N ASP A 167 5.58 -10.82 -29.27
CA ASP A 167 4.95 -10.04 -30.36
C ASP A 167 3.41 -10.09 -30.29
N GLU A 168 2.86 -10.53 -29.17
CA GLU A 168 1.42 -10.69 -29.00
C GLU A 168 0.76 -9.33 -28.75
N LYS A 169 -0.42 -9.13 -29.36
CA LYS A 169 -1.26 -7.96 -29.09
C LYS A 169 -1.68 -7.93 -27.63
N LEU A 170 -1.63 -6.75 -27.01
CA LEU A 170 -2.14 -6.55 -25.64
C LEU A 170 -3.65 -6.82 -25.58
N MET A 171 -4.08 -7.43 -24.50
CA MET A 171 -5.48 -7.65 -24.18
C MET A 171 -5.76 -7.25 -22.71
N LYS A 172 -7.04 -7.05 -22.38
CA LYS A 172 -7.46 -6.76 -21.01
C LYS A 172 -6.84 -7.76 -20.04
N GLY A 173 -6.29 -7.23 -18.96
CA GLY A 173 -5.65 -8.02 -17.91
C GLY A 173 -4.18 -8.36 -18.18
N ASP A 174 -3.54 -7.81 -19.21
CA ASP A 174 -2.09 -7.87 -19.33
C ASP A 174 -1.44 -6.94 -18.32
N LEU A 175 -0.36 -7.40 -17.68
CA LEU A 175 0.43 -6.63 -16.74
C LEU A 175 1.63 -6.00 -17.47
N LEU A 176 1.79 -4.72 -17.29
CA LEU A 176 2.87 -3.94 -17.88
C LEU A 176 3.88 -3.58 -16.79
N LEU A 177 5.13 -3.99 -16.94
CA LEU A 177 6.21 -3.60 -16.05
C LEU A 177 7.01 -2.48 -16.71
N MET A 178 7.25 -1.42 -15.96
CA MET A 178 7.76 -0.14 -16.46
C MET A 178 8.95 0.35 -15.65
N SER A 179 9.80 1.13 -16.31
CA SER A 179 10.90 1.89 -15.71
C SER A 179 10.53 3.37 -15.67
N ILE A 180 10.12 3.86 -14.51
CA ILE A 180 9.69 5.25 -14.31
C ILE A 180 10.74 5.98 -13.48
N GLY A 181 11.51 6.86 -14.15
CA GLY A 181 12.58 7.61 -13.48
C GLY A 181 13.69 6.73 -12.87
N SER A 182 13.83 5.50 -13.36
CA SER A 182 14.76 4.50 -12.87
C SER A 182 15.33 3.69 -14.04
N PRO A 183 16.59 3.21 -13.97
CA PRO A 183 17.15 2.32 -15.00
C PRO A 183 16.53 0.91 -14.99
N GLY A 184 15.90 0.51 -13.89
CA GLY A 184 15.25 -0.80 -13.73
C GLY A 184 13.74 -0.72 -13.65
N LEU A 185 13.08 -1.89 -13.75
CA LEU A 185 11.62 -2.00 -13.61
C LEU A 185 11.21 -1.69 -12.18
N ASN A 186 10.48 -0.61 -11.97
CA ASN A 186 10.07 -0.13 -10.65
C ASN A 186 8.57 0.21 -10.55
N HIS A 187 7.83 0.00 -11.61
CA HIS A 187 6.40 0.31 -11.67
C HIS A 187 5.63 -0.76 -12.43
N CYS A 188 4.35 -0.93 -12.10
CA CYS A 188 3.45 -1.78 -12.86
C CYS A 188 2.11 -1.09 -13.14
N ALA A 189 1.50 -1.49 -14.24
CA ALA A 189 0.15 -1.08 -14.65
C ALA A 189 -0.62 -2.27 -15.20
N VAL A 190 -1.93 -2.28 -15.04
CA VAL A 190 -2.82 -3.25 -15.68
C VAL A 190 -3.40 -2.66 -16.94
N TYR A 191 -3.26 -3.34 -18.07
CA TYR A 191 -3.90 -2.93 -19.31
C TYR A 191 -5.39 -3.29 -19.26
N LEU A 192 -6.24 -2.28 -19.42
CA LEU A 192 -7.70 -2.42 -19.31
C LEU A 192 -8.41 -2.72 -20.63
N GLY A 193 -7.67 -2.73 -21.73
CA GLY A 193 -8.22 -2.74 -23.10
C GLY A 193 -8.31 -1.33 -23.68
N ASP A 194 -8.56 -1.26 -24.99
CA ASP A 194 -8.82 -0.01 -25.73
C ASP A 194 -7.80 1.12 -25.48
N GLY A 195 -6.53 0.75 -25.30
CA GLY A 195 -5.46 1.72 -25.08
C GLY A 195 -5.47 2.38 -23.70
N ASN A 196 -6.12 1.79 -22.70
CA ASN A 196 -6.19 2.31 -21.34
C ASN A 196 -5.45 1.41 -20.35
N VAL A 197 -4.89 2.01 -19.32
CA VAL A 197 -4.24 1.33 -18.20
C VAL A 197 -4.79 1.81 -16.86
N LEU A 198 -4.70 0.95 -15.86
CA LEU A 198 -4.89 1.29 -14.45
C LEU A 198 -3.53 1.26 -13.77
N HIS A 199 -3.14 2.36 -13.14
CA HIS A 199 -1.86 2.42 -12.45
C HIS A 199 -1.85 3.38 -11.25
N HIS A 200 -0.78 3.31 -10.45
CA HIS A 200 -0.61 4.13 -9.26
C HIS A 200 0.83 4.59 -9.15
N LEU A 201 1.11 5.78 -9.65
CA LEU A 201 2.44 6.40 -9.56
C LEU A 201 2.69 6.92 -8.14
N GLN A 202 3.94 6.86 -7.73
CA GLN A 202 4.39 7.43 -6.45
C GLN A 202 4.01 8.91 -6.35
N ASN A 203 3.51 9.33 -5.20
CA ASN A 203 3.06 10.69 -4.90
C ASN A 203 1.92 11.20 -5.80
N ARG A 204 1.16 10.30 -6.43
CA ARG A 204 -0.04 10.64 -7.20
C ARG A 204 -1.21 9.77 -6.74
N LEU A 205 -2.41 10.16 -7.11
CA LEU A 205 -3.58 9.30 -6.92
C LEU A 205 -3.60 8.22 -8.00
N SER A 206 -4.09 7.02 -7.64
CA SER A 206 -4.33 5.97 -8.62
C SER A 206 -5.36 6.41 -9.66
N CYS A 207 -5.12 6.10 -10.92
CA CYS A 207 -5.97 6.55 -12.01
C CYS A 207 -6.03 5.55 -13.16
N ARG A 208 -7.02 5.76 -14.04
CA ARG A 208 -6.98 5.27 -15.42
C ARG A 208 -6.29 6.30 -16.28
N ASP A 209 -5.41 5.85 -17.14
CA ASP A 209 -4.68 6.72 -18.06
C ASP A 209 -4.60 6.09 -19.44
N CYS A 210 -4.35 6.91 -20.46
CA CYS A 210 -4.12 6.44 -21.81
C CYS A 210 -2.74 5.76 -21.90
N TYR A 211 -2.68 4.58 -22.48
CA TYR A 211 -1.43 3.89 -22.77
C TYR A 211 -0.76 4.52 -24.00
N GLY A 212 -0.38 5.81 -23.86
CA GLY A 212 0.25 6.61 -24.88
C GLY A 212 1.78 6.47 -24.90
N ASP A 213 2.44 7.29 -25.73
CA ASP A 213 3.87 7.20 -26.05
C ASP A 213 4.78 7.15 -24.82
N TRP A 214 4.49 7.96 -23.81
CA TRP A 214 5.30 7.99 -22.60
C TRP A 214 5.23 6.67 -21.81
N LEU A 215 4.04 6.12 -21.60
CA LEU A 215 3.89 4.84 -20.89
C LEU A 215 4.41 3.67 -21.74
N GLN A 216 4.21 3.74 -23.07
CA GLN A 216 4.73 2.73 -23.98
C GLN A 216 6.26 2.70 -23.98
N SER A 217 6.91 3.85 -24.06
CA SER A 217 8.38 3.97 -24.03
C SER A 217 8.98 3.57 -22.68
N SER A 218 8.22 3.73 -21.59
CA SER A 218 8.63 3.30 -20.25
C SER A 218 8.41 1.80 -20.01
N THR A 219 7.64 1.11 -20.87
CA THR A 219 7.31 -0.31 -20.69
C THR A 219 8.45 -1.20 -21.12
N GLY A 220 9.06 -1.88 -20.15
CA GLY A 220 10.16 -2.83 -20.40
C GLY A 220 9.68 -4.27 -20.60
N LYS A 221 8.60 -4.69 -19.94
CA LYS A 221 8.01 -6.03 -20.11
C LYS A 221 6.50 -5.96 -20.20
N LYS A 222 5.94 -6.79 -21.07
CA LYS A 222 4.50 -7.03 -21.21
C LYS A 222 4.23 -8.47 -20.81
N LEU A 223 3.34 -8.69 -19.86
CA LEU A 223 3.14 -9.99 -19.24
C LEU A 223 1.67 -10.40 -19.35
N ARG A 224 1.40 -11.68 -19.52
CA ARG A 224 0.06 -12.26 -19.50
C ARG A 224 -0.01 -13.38 -18.49
N HIS A 225 -1.05 -13.38 -17.67
CA HIS A 225 -1.31 -14.45 -16.73
C HIS A 225 -1.83 -15.70 -17.47
N GLU A 226 -1.41 -16.89 -17.05
CA GLU A 226 -1.80 -18.16 -17.65
C GLU A 226 -3.33 -18.37 -17.70
N ASN A 227 -4.05 -17.88 -16.69
CA ASN A 227 -5.52 -17.97 -16.58
C ASN A 227 -6.25 -16.85 -17.33
N SER A 228 -5.57 -15.93 -18.03
CA SER A 228 -6.21 -14.77 -18.67
C SER A 228 -7.28 -15.13 -19.68
N LYS A 229 -7.06 -16.19 -20.47
CA LYS A 229 -8.05 -16.67 -21.47
C LYS A 229 -9.31 -17.21 -20.83
N ALA A 230 -9.19 -17.85 -19.68
CA ALA A 230 -10.35 -18.38 -18.95
C ALA A 230 -11.18 -17.26 -18.30
N ILE A 231 -10.54 -16.16 -17.92
CA ILE A 231 -11.18 -15.04 -17.19
C ILE A 231 -11.73 -14.00 -18.16
N TRP A 232 -10.96 -13.62 -19.20
CA TRP A 232 -11.32 -12.49 -20.10
C TRP A 232 -11.59 -12.91 -21.56
N GLY A 233 -11.48 -14.20 -21.87
CA GLY A 233 -11.66 -14.73 -23.23
C GLY A 233 -10.43 -14.48 -24.12
N THR A 234 -10.55 -14.89 -25.38
CA THR A 234 -9.58 -14.54 -26.43
C THR A 234 -10.04 -13.24 -27.07
N GLY A 235 -9.35 -12.12 -26.76
CA GLY A 235 -9.64 -10.80 -27.37
C GLY A 235 -9.44 -10.78 -28.88
#